data_0d75e00be410dbda6c00f26aa77e1696
#
_entry.id   0d75e00be410dbda6c00f26aa77e1696
#
_cell.length_a   1.000
_cell.length_b   1.000
_cell.length_c   1.000
_cell.angle_alpha   90.00
_cell.angle_beta   90.00
_cell.angle_gamma   90.00
#
_symmetry.space_group_name_H-M   'P 1'
#
loop_
_entity.id
_entity.type
_entity.pdbx_description
1 polymer ?
#
loop_
_entity_poly.entity_id
_entity_poly.type
_entity_poly.pdbx_seq_one_letter_code
_entity_poly.pdbx_strand_id
1 'polypeptide(L)'
;FEPETMQQTLIEREYACASKRSMVVIGGGVAYASPDGMIVVDQSGAVNITDDFFDRDQWQALRPQSMHAYWWDNRLVVFYDNGTKHGGLIFPPGREPSELGFYSPGAYVDPIRDALYLIVGDEVHRFDGGAPLTFTWRSKIFSTPRALNFSCARIRASGAITVKFYADAVLRCTRAVTSNRPFRLPSGFLSDEIAESMHELKGV
;
A
#
# COMPACT_ATOMS: atom_id res chain seq x y z
N PHE A 1 -31.46 -7.85 -7.50
CA PHE A 1 -32.49 -8.49 -8.34
C PHE A 1 -32.81 -9.88 -7.79
N GLU A 2 -34.06 -10.11 -7.43
CA GLU A 2 -34.54 -11.43 -6.99
C GLU A 2 -35.31 -12.08 -8.13
N PRO A 3 -34.77 -13.13 -8.76
CA PRO A 3 -35.38 -13.74 -9.94
C PRO A 3 -36.78 -14.36 -9.66
N GLU A 4 -36.99 -14.85 -8.47
CA GLU A 4 -38.25 -15.51 -8.08
C GLU A 4 -39.43 -14.52 -7.92
N THR A 5 -39.14 -13.32 -7.43
CA THR A 5 -40.13 -12.28 -7.18
C THR A 5 -40.13 -11.19 -8.25
N MET A 6 -39.15 -11.19 -9.16
CA MET A 6 -38.94 -10.12 -10.14
C MET A 6 -38.79 -8.73 -9.51
N GLN A 7 -38.35 -8.69 -8.25
CA GLN A 7 -38.12 -7.42 -7.53
C GLN A 7 -36.71 -6.94 -7.74
N GLN A 8 -36.60 -5.64 -7.92
CA GLN A 8 -35.32 -4.94 -7.99
C GLN A 8 -35.20 -3.97 -6.82
N THR A 9 -34.20 -4.14 -6.00
CA THR A 9 -33.86 -3.23 -4.92
C THR A 9 -32.76 -2.28 -5.36
N LEU A 10 -32.97 -0.99 -5.21
CA LEU A 10 -31.97 0.02 -5.47
C LEU A 10 -31.22 0.30 -4.16
N ILE A 11 -29.91 0.05 -4.17
CA ILE A 11 -29.05 0.19 -2.99
C ILE A 11 -28.33 1.55 -3.01
N GLU A 12 -27.94 2.02 -4.21
CA GLU A 12 -27.09 3.20 -4.34
C GLU A 12 -27.56 4.12 -5.49
N ARG A 13 -27.56 5.44 -5.25
CA ARG A 13 -27.95 6.47 -6.24
C ARG A 13 -26.93 7.58 -6.43
N GLU A 14 -26.01 7.77 -5.49
CA GLU A 14 -25.19 8.98 -5.42
C GLU A 14 -23.87 8.84 -6.18
N TYR A 15 -23.30 7.63 -6.19
CA TYR A 15 -21.98 7.40 -6.74
C TYR A 15 -22.04 6.70 -8.10
N ALA A 16 -21.83 7.46 -9.15
CA ALA A 16 -21.79 6.91 -10.51
C ALA A 16 -20.52 6.08 -10.72
N CYS A 17 -20.63 4.95 -11.43
CA CYS A 17 -19.47 4.18 -11.86
C CYS A 17 -18.75 4.87 -13.02
N ALA A 18 -17.51 5.29 -12.80
CA ALA A 18 -16.67 5.95 -13.79
C ALA A 18 -16.03 4.99 -14.78
N SER A 19 -15.72 3.76 -14.35
CA SER A 19 -15.10 2.73 -15.20
C SER A 19 -15.70 1.36 -14.96
N LYS A 20 -16.20 0.74 -16.03
CA LYS A 20 -16.68 -0.66 -15.96
C LYS A 20 -15.59 -1.66 -15.59
N ARG A 21 -14.33 -1.36 -15.98
CA ARG A 21 -13.19 -2.23 -15.68
C ARG A 21 -12.76 -2.19 -14.23
N SER A 22 -13.23 -1.20 -13.47
CA SER A 22 -12.96 -1.11 -12.04
C SER A 22 -13.98 -1.86 -11.17
N MET A 23 -15.07 -2.36 -11.75
CA MET A 23 -16.06 -3.13 -10.99
C MET A 23 -15.51 -4.51 -10.65
N VAL A 24 -15.43 -4.80 -9.36
CA VAL A 24 -14.94 -6.09 -8.85
C VAL A 24 -15.71 -6.51 -7.61
N VAL A 25 -16.02 -7.79 -7.54
CA VAL A 25 -16.67 -8.39 -6.36
C VAL A 25 -15.64 -8.53 -5.24
N ILE A 26 -15.99 -8.07 -4.05
CA ILE A 26 -15.17 -8.12 -2.85
C ILE A 26 -16.02 -8.64 -1.69
N GLY A 27 -15.55 -9.62 -0.95
CA GLY A 27 -16.02 -10.04 0.40
C GLY A 27 -17.51 -9.96 0.75
N GLY A 28 -18.42 -9.83 -0.21
CA GLY A 28 -19.86 -9.67 0.03
C GLY A 28 -20.46 -8.39 -0.55
N GLY A 29 -19.65 -7.59 -1.25
CA GLY A 29 -20.06 -6.37 -1.94
C GLY A 29 -19.41 -6.23 -3.30
N VAL A 30 -19.49 -5.06 -3.88
CA VAL A 30 -18.88 -4.67 -5.14
C VAL A 30 -18.11 -3.38 -4.94
N ALA A 31 -16.84 -3.36 -5.37
CA ALA A 31 -16.05 -2.14 -5.44
C ALA A 31 -16.04 -1.60 -6.88
N TYR A 32 -16.02 -0.28 -7.03
CA TYR A 32 -15.83 0.39 -8.33
C TYR A 32 -15.32 1.81 -8.16
N ALA A 33 -14.62 2.31 -9.18
CA ALA A 33 -14.18 3.70 -9.24
C ALA A 33 -15.35 4.62 -9.61
N SER A 34 -15.59 5.62 -8.78
CA SER A 34 -16.52 6.73 -8.97
C SER A 34 -15.75 8.03 -9.25
N PRO A 35 -16.37 9.08 -9.79
CA PRO A 35 -15.76 10.41 -9.83
C PRO A 35 -15.30 10.95 -8.47
N ASP A 36 -15.90 10.50 -7.38
CA ASP A 36 -15.65 11.01 -6.03
C ASP A 36 -14.75 10.12 -5.17
N GLY A 37 -14.37 8.93 -5.66
CA GLY A 37 -13.53 7.99 -4.93
C GLY A 37 -13.72 6.55 -5.37
N MET A 38 -13.10 5.65 -4.65
CA MET A 38 -13.34 4.20 -4.75
C MET A 38 -14.49 3.83 -3.83
N ILE A 39 -15.59 3.39 -4.42
CA ILE A 39 -16.83 3.07 -3.70
C ILE A 39 -16.93 1.56 -3.50
N VAL A 40 -17.31 1.17 -2.31
CA VAL A 40 -17.71 -0.19 -1.97
C VAL A 40 -19.20 -0.18 -1.64
N VAL A 41 -19.96 -1.02 -2.31
CA VAL A 41 -21.41 -1.19 -2.09
C VAL A 41 -21.66 -2.59 -1.60
N ASP A 42 -22.35 -2.71 -0.49
CA ASP A 42 -22.83 -3.96 0.08
C ASP A 42 -24.32 -3.83 0.49
N GLN A 43 -24.82 -4.78 1.27
CA GLN A 43 -26.20 -4.75 1.76
C GLN A 43 -26.50 -3.60 2.75
N SER A 44 -25.46 -3.03 3.38
CA SER A 44 -25.59 -1.94 4.34
C SER A 44 -25.59 -0.56 3.68
N GLY A 45 -25.16 -0.48 2.42
CA GLY A 45 -25.11 0.77 1.64
C GLY A 45 -23.81 0.93 0.88
N ALA A 46 -23.49 2.18 0.54
CA ALA A 46 -22.28 2.56 -0.17
C ALA A 46 -21.31 3.31 0.75
N VAL A 47 -20.05 2.99 0.65
CA VAL A 47 -18.96 3.64 1.40
C VAL A 47 -17.85 4.05 0.46
N ASN A 48 -17.39 5.30 0.55
CA ASN A 48 -16.17 5.75 -0.11
C ASN A 48 -14.95 5.35 0.73
N ILE A 49 -14.18 4.36 0.27
CA ILE A 49 -13.00 3.85 1.00
C ILE A 49 -11.75 4.72 0.79
N THR A 50 -11.85 5.76 -0.02
CA THR A 50 -10.71 6.67 -0.32
C THR A 50 -10.86 8.05 0.28
N ASP A 51 -11.97 8.35 0.96
CA ASP A 51 -12.31 9.68 1.46
C ASP A 51 -11.29 10.23 2.47
N ASP A 52 -10.72 9.35 3.30
CA ASP A 52 -9.69 9.72 4.28
C ASP A 52 -8.29 9.95 3.67
N PHE A 53 -8.06 9.56 2.41
CA PHE A 53 -6.72 9.51 1.80
C PHE A 53 -6.53 10.43 0.62
N PHE A 54 -7.60 10.71 -0.12
CA PHE A 54 -7.57 11.54 -1.32
C PHE A 54 -8.67 12.59 -1.24
N ASP A 55 -8.32 13.84 -1.45
CA ASP A 55 -9.33 14.82 -1.79
C ASP A 55 -9.84 14.58 -3.23
N ARG A 56 -10.97 15.23 -3.56
CA ARG A 56 -11.60 15.05 -4.86
C ARG A 56 -10.68 15.39 -6.03
N ASP A 57 -9.88 16.44 -5.92
CA ASP A 57 -9.01 16.91 -7.00
C ASP A 57 -7.84 15.93 -7.20
N GLN A 58 -7.27 15.42 -6.10
CA GLN A 58 -6.25 14.37 -6.12
C GLN A 58 -6.78 13.09 -6.78
N TRP A 59 -8.00 12.68 -6.42
CA TRP A 59 -8.62 11.50 -7.01
C TRP A 59 -8.92 11.68 -8.50
N GLN A 60 -9.47 12.83 -8.88
CA GLN A 60 -9.75 13.18 -10.28
C GLN A 60 -8.46 13.24 -11.12
N ALA A 61 -7.35 13.69 -10.54
CA ALA A 61 -6.04 13.71 -11.20
C ALA A 61 -5.53 12.31 -11.58
N LEU A 62 -5.99 11.25 -10.91
CA LEU A 62 -5.73 9.85 -11.29
C LEU A 62 -6.56 9.38 -12.48
N ARG A 63 -7.57 10.16 -12.91
CA ARG A 63 -8.51 9.84 -14.00
C ARG A 63 -9.29 8.55 -13.76
N PRO A 64 -10.28 8.55 -12.87
CA PRO A 64 -11.05 7.36 -12.49
C PRO A 64 -11.63 6.55 -13.65
N GLN A 65 -11.91 7.21 -14.78
CA GLN A 65 -12.40 6.59 -16.01
C GLN A 65 -11.41 5.61 -16.64
N SER A 66 -10.12 5.76 -16.36
CA SER A 66 -9.06 4.87 -16.84
C SER A 66 -8.84 3.65 -15.95
N MET A 67 -9.41 3.67 -14.76
CA MET A 67 -9.12 2.66 -13.73
C MET A 67 -9.67 1.28 -14.09
N HIS A 68 -8.91 0.27 -13.72
CA HIS A 68 -9.34 -1.10 -13.65
C HIS A 68 -8.86 -1.73 -12.34
N ALA A 69 -9.67 -2.65 -11.78
CA ALA A 69 -9.45 -3.17 -10.45
C ALA A 69 -9.55 -4.69 -10.40
N TYR A 70 -8.89 -5.26 -9.40
CA TYR A 70 -8.82 -6.69 -9.16
C TYR A 70 -8.86 -6.96 -7.66
N TRP A 71 -9.56 -8.00 -7.26
CA TRP A 71 -9.59 -8.45 -5.87
C TRP A 71 -8.74 -9.70 -5.74
N TRP A 72 -7.69 -9.63 -4.96
CA TRP A 72 -6.77 -10.73 -4.74
C TRP A 72 -6.16 -10.65 -3.35
N ASP A 73 -6.03 -11.79 -2.69
CA ASP A 73 -5.43 -11.91 -1.35
C ASP A 73 -6.00 -10.90 -0.34
N ASN A 74 -7.35 -10.79 -0.35
CA ASN A 74 -8.08 -9.84 0.50
C ASN A 74 -7.65 -8.37 0.34
N ARG A 75 -7.16 -7.99 -0.84
CA ARG A 75 -6.73 -6.65 -1.19
C ARG A 75 -7.35 -6.21 -2.51
N LEU A 76 -7.71 -4.95 -2.57
CA LEU A 76 -8.15 -4.34 -3.82
C LEU A 76 -6.92 -3.74 -4.52
N VAL A 77 -6.60 -4.25 -5.69
CA VAL A 77 -5.52 -3.76 -6.56
C VAL A 77 -6.12 -2.97 -7.69
N VAL A 78 -5.73 -1.72 -7.84
CA VAL A 78 -6.28 -0.79 -8.84
C VAL A 78 -5.14 -0.23 -9.67
N PHE A 79 -5.30 -0.21 -10.98
CA PHE A 79 -4.37 0.47 -11.89
C PHE A 79 -5.06 1.65 -12.55
N TYR A 80 -4.31 2.71 -12.82
CA TYR A 80 -4.78 3.93 -13.45
C TYR A 80 -3.79 4.44 -14.51
N ASP A 81 -4.33 5.15 -15.48
CA ASP A 81 -3.56 5.84 -16.51
C ASP A 81 -4.24 7.18 -16.82
N ASN A 82 -3.61 8.28 -16.40
CA ASN A 82 -4.15 9.62 -16.65
C ASN A 82 -3.60 10.26 -17.92
N GLY A 83 -2.83 9.50 -18.72
CA GLY A 83 -2.21 9.96 -19.96
C GLY A 83 -0.81 10.57 -19.78
N THR A 84 -0.48 11.04 -18.57
CA THR A 84 0.84 11.59 -18.24
C THR A 84 1.57 10.69 -17.25
N LYS A 85 0.85 10.23 -16.23
CA LYS A 85 1.33 9.30 -15.21
C LYS A 85 0.44 8.04 -15.24
N HIS A 86 1.05 6.90 -15.11
CA HIS A 86 0.36 5.64 -14.91
C HIS A 86 0.97 4.91 -13.71
N GLY A 87 0.15 4.15 -13.00
CA GLY A 87 0.58 3.47 -11.78
C GLY A 87 -0.50 2.56 -11.24
N GLY A 88 -0.29 2.10 -10.02
CA GLY A 88 -1.23 1.28 -9.31
C GLY A 88 -1.38 1.70 -7.86
N LEU A 89 -2.48 1.32 -7.27
CA LEU A 89 -2.80 1.46 -5.86
C LEU A 89 -3.19 0.09 -5.31
N ILE A 90 -2.79 -0.21 -4.10
CA ILE A 90 -3.24 -1.39 -3.38
C ILE A 90 -3.89 -0.95 -2.07
N PHE A 91 -5.12 -1.42 -1.84
CA PHE A 91 -5.92 -1.13 -0.67
C PHE A 91 -6.00 -2.38 0.21
N PRO A 92 -5.15 -2.50 1.23
CA PRO A 92 -5.29 -3.54 2.23
C PRO A 92 -6.46 -3.23 3.16
N PRO A 93 -7.17 -4.23 3.71
CA PRO A 93 -8.31 -3.99 4.59
C PRO A 93 -7.92 -3.20 5.83
N GLY A 94 -8.65 -2.13 6.10
CA GLY A 94 -8.47 -1.30 7.29
C GLY A 94 -7.11 -0.61 7.43
N ARG A 95 -6.39 -0.42 6.31
CA ARG A 95 -5.10 0.27 6.28
C ARG A 95 -5.07 1.30 5.15
N GLU A 96 -4.13 2.21 5.27
CA GLU A 96 -3.83 3.20 4.26
C GLU A 96 -3.43 2.53 2.92
N PRO A 97 -3.93 3.05 1.78
CA PRO A 97 -3.53 2.58 0.47
C PRO A 97 -2.03 2.83 0.22
N SER A 98 -1.43 1.95 -0.54
CA SER A 98 -0.03 2.07 -0.94
C SER A 98 0.07 2.20 -2.46
N GLU A 99 0.97 3.06 -2.94
CA GLU A 99 1.28 3.15 -4.36
C GLU A 99 2.11 1.95 -4.81
N LEU A 100 1.76 1.39 -5.96
CA LEU A 100 2.58 0.42 -6.68
C LEU A 100 3.50 1.18 -7.65
N GLY A 101 4.79 0.90 -7.60
CA GLY A 101 5.79 1.55 -8.45
C GLY A 101 5.75 1.12 -9.93
N PHE A 102 4.68 0.47 -10.38
CA PHE A 102 4.51 0.00 -11.74
C PHE A 102 3.04 0.05 -12.17
N TYR A 103 2.82 -0.10 -13.46
CA TYR A 103 1.51 -0.16 -14.10
C TYR A 103 1.36 -1.46 -14.87
N SER A 104 0.16 -1.99 -14.89
CA SER A 104 -0.23 -3.09 -15.78
C SER A 104 -1.46 -2.68 -16.59
N PRO A 105 -1.49 -2.81 -17.90
CA PRO A 105 -2.66 -2.48 -18.73
C PRO A 105 -3.82 -3.47 -18.58
N GLY A 106 -3.54 -4.62 -17.97
CA GLY A 106 -4.54 -5.64 -17.67
C GLY A 106 -3.99 -6.69 -16.73
N ALA A 107 -4.87 -7.32 -15.98
CA ALA A 107 -4.52 -8.40 -15.08
C ALA A 107 -5.60 -9.49 -15.08
N TYR A 108 -5.28 -10.64 -14.51
CA TYR A 108 -6.18 -11.78 -14.35
C TYR A 108 -5.96 -12.42 -12.99
N VAL A 109 -7.05 -12.62 -12.27
CA VAL A 109 -7.04 -13.38 -11.02
C VAL A 109 -7.37 -14.83 -11.32
N ASP A 110 -6.43 -15.74 -11.07
CA ASP A 110 -6.61 -17.18 -11.21
C ASP A 110 -7.15 -17.75 -9.88
N PRO A 111 -8.42 -18.14 -9.82
CA PRO A 111 -9.01 -18.65 -8.58
C PRO A 111 -8.52 -20.05 -8.21
N ILE A 112 -7.95 -20.79 -9.16
CA ILE A 112 -7.45 -22.15 -8.92
C ILE A 112 -6.10 -22.12 -8.25
N ARG A 113 -5.23 -21.18 -8.68
CA ARG A 113 -3.88 -21.02 -8.14
C ARG A 113 -3.77 -19.95 -7.08
N ASP A 114 -4.87 -19.25 -6.80
CA ASP A 114 -4.91 -18.08 -5.91
C ASP A 114 -3.79 -17.09 -6.25
N ALA A 115 -3.73 -16.70 -7.53
CA ALA A 115 -2.65 -15.87 -8.05
C ALA A 115 -3.20 -14.74 -8.93
N LEU A 116 -2.65 -13.55 -8.76
CA LEU A 116 -2.87 -12.42 -9.65
C LEU A 116 -1.76 -12.40 -10.70
N TYR A 117 -2.14 -12.42 -11.97
CA TYR A 117 -1.23 -12.28 -13.11
C TYR A 117 -1.39 -10.89 -13.73
N LEU A 118 -0.28 -10.28 -14.08
CA LEU A 118 -0.18 -8.92 -14.62
C LEU A 118 0.46 -8.96 -16.00
N ILE A 119 0.05 -8.06 -16.86
CA ILE A 119 0.72 -7.81 -18.14
C ILE A 119 1.77 -6.73 -17.89
N VAL A 120 3.04 -7.02 -18.20
CA VAL A 120 4.15 -6.08 -18.12
C VAL A 120 4.91 -6.12 -19.46
N GLY A 121 4.74 -5.08 -20.27
CA GLY A 121 5.21 -5.13 -21.66
C GLY A 121 4.49 -6.24 -22.44
N ASP A 122 5.23 -7.14 -23.02
CA ASP A 122 4.72 -8.28 -23.81
C ASP A 122 4.69 -9.59 -23.00
N GLU A 123 4.94 -9.53 -21.70
CA GLU A 123 5.03 -10.71 -20.83
C GLU A 123 3.93 -10.72 -19.76
N VAL A 124 3.61 -11.93 -19.30
CA VAL A 124 2.69 -12.16 -18.18
C VAL A 124 3.50 -12.52 -16.95
N HIS A 125 3.39 -11.70 -15.91
CA HIS A 125 4.07 -11.89 -14.64
C HIS A 125 3.10 -12.26 -13.54
N ARG A 126 3.52 -13.14 -12.64
CA ARG A 126 2.78 -13.37 -11.40
C ARG A 126 3.07 -12.23 -10.42
N PHE A 127 2.03 -11.56 -9.93
CA PHE A 127 2.15 -10.60 -8.85
C PHE A 127 2.61 -11.30 -7.56
N ASP A 128 3.48 -10.65 -6.81
CA ASP A 128 4.10 -11.20 -5.60
C ASP A 128 4.85 -12.53 -5.84
N GLY A 129 5.28 -12.74 -7.09
CA GLY A 129 6.15 -13.85 -7.46
C GLY A 129 7.60 -13.40 -7.56
N GLY A 130 8.53 -14.34 -7.36
CA GLY A 130 9.96 -14.07 -7.47
C GLY A 130 10.65 -13.75 -6.14
N ALA A 131 11.85 -13.18 -6.21
CA ALA A 131 12.61 -12.81 -5.02
C ALA A 131 12.02 -11.57 -4.35
N PRO A 132 11.95 -11.53 -3.01
CA PRO A 132 11.50 -10.36 -2.28
C PRO A 132 12.30 -9.11 -2.64
N LEU A 133 11.59 -7.99 -2.81
CA LEU A 133 12.22 -6.71 -3.07
C LEU A 133 12.83 -6.13 -1.78
N THR A 134 13.86 -5.32 -1.97
CA THR A 134 14.41 -4.53 -0.86
C THR A 134 13.52 -3.32 -0.61
N PHE A 135 13.37 -2.94 0.64
CA PHE A 135 12.67 -1.71 0.99
C PHE A 135 13.49 -0.85 1.96
N THR A 136 13.22 0.43 1.95
CA THR A 136 13.79 1.39 2.88
C THR A 136 12.67 2.02 3.69
N TRP A 137 12.82 1.99 5.00
CA TRP A 137 11.91 2.68 5.91
C TRP A 137 12.71 3.66 6.77
N ARG A 138 12.14 4.82 7.05
CA ARG A 138 12.72 5.84 7.92
C ARG A 138 11.73 6.20 9.02
N SER A 139 12.18 6.20 10.27
CA SER A 139 11.36 6.62 11.39
C SER A 139 11.09 8.13 11.34
N LYS A 140 10.11 8.58 12.11
CA LYS A 140 10.04 9.99 12.51
C LYS A 140 11.29 10.39 13.30
N ILE A 141 11.53 11.69 13.38
CA ILE A 141 12.53 12.25 14.28
C ILE A 141 11.93 12.24 15.70
N PHE A 142 12.67 11.68 16.64
CA PHE A 142 12.32 11.71 18.06
C PHE A 142 13.14 12.80 18.72
N SER A 143 12.47 13.79 19.30
CA SER A 143 13.11 14.86 20.04
C SER A 143 12.99 14.61 21.55
N THR A 144 14.05 14.89 22.29
CA THR A 144 14.10 14.76 23.74
C THR A 144 14.29 16.13 24.40
N PRO A 145 13.74 16.37 25.61
CA PRO A 145 13.83 17.69 26.28
C PRO A 145 15.26 18.15 26.62
N ARG A 146 16.23 17.26 26.55
CA ARG A 146 17.65 17.53 26.76
C ARG A 146 18.48 16.55 25.92
N ALA A 147 19.68 16.94 25.58
CA ALA A 147 20.61 16.09 24.86
C ALA A 147 20.97 14.85 25.68
N LEU A 148 20.84 13.70 25.09
CA LEU A 148 21.10 12.39 25.67
C LEU A 148 22.15 11.62 24.87
N ASN A 149 22.85 10.71 25.57
CA ASN A 149 23.69 9.73 24.89
C ASN A 149 22.90 8.41 24.74
N PHE A 150 22.64 8.03 23.51
CA PHE A 150 22.00 6.77 23.19
C PHE A 150 23.06 5.67 23.06
N SER A 151 23.17 4.84 24.07
CA SER A 151 24.26 3.88 24.19
C SER A 151 23.92 2.47 23.70
N CYS A 152 22.64 2.16 23.55
CA CYS A 152 22.18 0.81 23.22
C CYS A 152 20.91 0.86 22.37
N ALA A 153 20.80 -0.08 21.43
CA ALA A 153 19.59 -0.32 20.65
C ALA A 153 19.23 -1.79 20.64
N ARG A 154 17.95 -2.08 20.49
CA ARG A 154 17.41 -3.42 20.25
C ARG A 154 16.40 -3.36 19.12
N ILE A 155 16.61 -4.16 18.11
CA ILE A 155 15.72 -4.25 16.95
C ILE A 155 15.22 -5.68 16.85
N ARG A 156 13.92 -5.81 16.62
CA ARG A 156 13.29 -7.10 16.35
C ARG A 156 12.94 -7.16 14.87
N ALA A 157 13.55 -8.07 14.16
CA ALA A 157 13.30 -8.29 12.74
C ALA A 157 13.29 -9.78 12.43
N SER A 158 12.53 -10.16 11.43
CA SER A 158 12.56 -11.46 10.79
C SER A 158 13.49 -11.36 9.58
N GLY A 159 14.72 -11.84 9.71
CA GLY A 159 15.73 -11.72 8.67
C GLY A 159 16.85 -10.71 9.00
N ALA A 160 17.81 -10.58 8.09
CA ALA A 160 18.93 -9.65 8.22
C ALA A 160 18.53 -8.26 7.70
N ILE A 161 18.79 -7.24 8.52
CA ILE A 161 18.51 -5.84 8.14
C ILE A 161 19.76 -4.99 8.36
N THR A 162 19.89 -3.94 7.56
CA THR A 162 20.88 -2.88 7.79
C THR A 162 20.19 -1.66 8.38
N VAL A 163 20.64 -1.23 9.55
CA VAL A 163 20.08 -0.09 10.27
C VAL A 163 21.09 1.05 10.29
N LYS A 164 20.60 2.25 10.02
CA LYS A 164 21.36 3.50 10.12
C LYS A 164 20.75 4.36 11.22
N PHE A 165 21.56 4.81 12.15
CA PHE A 165 21.17 5.73 13.22
C PHE A 165 21.70 7.13 12.91
N TYR A 166 20.80 8.08 12.99
CA TYR A 166 21.11 9.50 12.79
C TYR A 166 20.84 10.24 14.10
N ALA A 167 21.74 11.13 14.45
CA ALA A 167 21.58 12.06 15.56
C ALA A 167 21.94 13.46 15.04
N ASP A 168 21.06 14.44 15.22
CA ASP A 168 21.17 15.80 14.66
C ASP A 168 21.37 15.78 13.14
N ALA A 169 20.58 14.95 12.44
CA ALA A 169 20.67 14.68 11.00
C ALA A 169 22.03 14.08 10.52
N VAL A 170 22.98 13.79 11.42
CA VAL A 170 24.28 13.20 11.11
C VAL A 170 24.23 11.68 11.29
N LEU A 171 24.67 10.92 10.29
CA LEU A 171 24.80 9.47 10.39
C LEU A 171 25.86 9.11 11.43
N ARG A 172 25.47 8.46 12.51
CA ARG A 172 26.35 8.05 13.63
C ARG A 172 26.74 6.59 13.57
N CYS A 173 25.87 5.73 13.07
CA CYS A 173 26.12 4.29 13.03
C CYS A 173 25.41 3.64 11.86
N THR A 174 26.08 2.72 11.18
CA THR A 174 25.47 1.76 10.26
C THR A 174 25.76 0.36 10.80
N ARG A 175 24.73 -0.47 10.96
CA ARG A 175 24.89 -1.81 11.53
C ARG A 175 24.01 -2.83 10.82
N ALA A 176 24.62 -3.97 10.47
CA ALA A 176 23.86 -5.16 10.10
C ALA A 176 23.35 -5.84 11.37
N VAL A 177 22.05 -6.06 11.43
CA VAL A 177 21.35 -6.72 12.55
C VAL A 177 20.80 -8.04 12.05
N THR A 178 21.33 -9.13 12.63
CA THR A 178 20.98 -10.51 12.28
C THR A 178 20.34 -11.26 13.44
N SER A 179 20.15 -10.60 14.58
CA SER A 179 19.56 -11.20 15.79
C SER A 179 18.78 -10.15 16.59
N ASN A 180 17.84 -10.62 17.40
CA ASN A 180 17.04 -9.77 18.28
C ASN A 180 17.76 -9.38 19.59
N ARG A 181 19.08 -9.55 19.68
CA ARG A 181 19.86 -9.18 20.86
C ARG A 181 20.16 -7.68 20.88
N PRO A 182 20.17 -7.04 22.05
CA PRO A 182 20.63 -5.66 22.17
C PRO A 182 22.09 -5.52 21.72
N PHE A 183 22.42 -4.38 21.15
CA PHE A 183 23.76 -4.03 20.75
C PHE A 183 24.11 -2.60 21.15
N ARG A 184 25.39 -2.32 21.32
CA ARG A 184 25.87 -0.99 21.66
C ARG A 184 25.91 -0.09 20.44
N LEU A 185 25.51 1.16 20.65
CA LEU A 185 25.72 2.27 19.72
C LEU A 185 27.07 2.94 20.02
N PRO A 186 27.66 3.67 19.05
CA PRO A 186 28.86 4.46 19.30
C PRO A 186 28.62 5.48 20.42
N SER A 187 29.63 5.69 21.23
CA SER A 187 29.63 6.73 22.25
C SER A 187 30.31 8.01 21.75
N GLY A 188 30.20 9.10 22.51
CA GLY A 188 30.93 10.33 22.25
C GLY A 188 30.14 11.43 21.55
N PHE A 189 28.82 11.30 21.47
CA PHE A 189 27.92 12.38 21.04
C PHE A 189 26.72 12.49 22.00
N LEU A 190 26.25 13.72 22.15
CA LEU A 190 24.99 14.03 22.80
C LEU A 190 24.05 14.56 21.71
N SER A 191 22.80 14.18 21.74
CA SER A 191 21.81 14.66 20.78
C SER A 191 20.44 14.75 21.47
N ASP A 192 19.66 15.75 21.11
CA ASP A 192 18.25 15.90 21.46
C ASP A 192 17.32 15.45 20.31
N GLU A 193 17.88 15.15 19.14
CA GLU A 193 17.16 14.61 18.01
C GLU A 193 17.74 13.25 17.55
N ILE A 194 16.88 12.25 17.47
CA ILE A 194 17.23 10.95 16.93
C ILE A 194 16.24 10.53 15.84
N ALA A 195 16.78 10.05 14.73
CA ALA A 195 16.04 9.36 13.71
C ALA A 195 16.74 8.03 13.35
N GLU A 196 15.93 7.02 13.11
CA GLU A 196 16.39 5.74 12.59
C GLU A 196 15.97 5.63 11.13
N SER A 197 16.87 5.27 10.24
CA SER A 197 16.49 4.79 8.93
C SER A 197 16.93 3.33 8.80
N MET A 198 15.98 2.48 8.49
CA MET A 198 16.26 1.10 8.12
C MET A 198 16.45 1.06 6.61
N HIS A 199 17.65 0.72 6.19
CA HIS A 199 17.96 0.46 4.80
C HIS A 199 18.10 -1.04 4.60
N GLU A 200 17.41 -1.52 3.58
CA GLU A 200 17.53 -2.87 3.08
C GLU A 200 17.03 -3.98 4.04
N LEU A 201 15.72 -4.18 4.04
CA LEU A 201 15.16 -5.47 4.40
C LEU A 201 15.16 -6.31 3.12
N LYS A 202 16.07 -7.27 3.04
CA LYS A 202 15.89 -8.41 2.14
C LYS A 202 14.91 -9.33 2.87
N GLY A 203 13.65 -9.33 2.45
CA GLY A 203 12.69 -10.30 2.87
C GLY A 203 13.14 -11.68 2.35
N VAL A 204 13.15 -12.66 3.20
CA VAL A 204 13.17 -14.10 2.87
C VAL A 204 11.76 -14.61 3.09
#